data_0d631aa7970f178a98bf1c2ee8e12c2d
#
_entry.id   0d631aa7970f178a98bf1c2ee8e12c2d
#
_cell.length_a   1.000
_cell.length_b   1.000
_cell.length_c   1.000
_cell.angle_alpha   90.00
_cell.angle_beta   90.00
_cell.angle_gamma   90.00
#
_symmetry.space_group_name_H-M   'P 1'
#
loop_
_entity.id
_entity.type
_entity.pdbx_description
1 polymer ?
#
loop_
_entity_poly.entity_id
_entity_poly.type
_entity_poly.pdbx_seq_one_letter_code
_entity_poly.pdbx_strand_id
1 'polypeptide(L)'
;STGYRMRWTGKMSLALSLSGVVLLSSPFMTGHAEALPEELRGLTQPPRGFQLDPSRYESPLVQEDGGRADSVAAWMKQRQKLRQQWMQLMGPWPELLEHSPLRMEAARRVDQHFEQRVQLQASLGQWIDGWLLLPDGEGPFASVLVVFYDPETSIGKRPDKPGRDFGLQLVQQGIATLNIGTPGGDAWNPDKGEVRAQPLSYYAYVAANAWLAMAQHAKLNPEQIGVAGHSYGGKWALFAAALWDRFAAVAVSDPGIVFDETRPNVNYWEPWYLGWDPETTRPARGIPSDQNPRTGAYRLMREQNRDLHTLHALIAPRPFLVLGGSEDPVDRWHALHHTVEINRLMGHEERVFFSQRPGHAPTTQSNDQLLKFFKYFLQ
;
A
#
# COMPACT_ATOMS: atom_id res chain seq x y z
N SER A 1 -35.77 66.40 -2.08
CA SER A 1 -35.81 65.26 -2.98
C SER A 1 -35.59 63.94 -2.26
N THR A 2 -36.56 63.18 -2.37
CA THR A 2 -37.06 62.02 -1.70
C THR A 2 -36.10 60.81 -1.71
N GLY A 3 -35.77 60.28 -0.49
CA GLY A 3 -35.10 59.01 -0.31
C GLY A 3 -36.08 57.87 -0.21
N TYR A 4 -35.84 56.79 -0.92
CA TYR A 4 -36.52 55.55 -0.79
C TYR A 4 -35.62 54.57 0.01
N ARG A 5 -36.08 54.23 1.21
CA ARG A 5 -35.53 53.13 2.03
C ARG A 5 -36.24 51.85 1.60
N MET A 6 -35.51 50.91 1.01
CA MET A 6 -35.97 49.55 0.82
C MET A 6 -35.51 48.67 2.01
N ARG A 7 -36.51 48.20 2.81
CA ARG A 7 -36.28 47.17 3.81
C ARG A 7 -36.25 45.81 3.13
N TRP A 8 -35.14 45.15 3.26
CA TRP A 8 -35.05 43.72 2.93
C TRP A 8 -35.22 42.91 4.24
N THR A 9 -36.39 42.27 4.38
CA THR A 9 -36.60 41.19 5.32
C THR A 9 -36.35 39.87 4.57
N GLY A 10 -35.13 39.40 4.60
CA GLY A 10 -34.79 38.07 4.10
C GLY A 10 -34.54 37.15 5.29
N LYS A 11 -35.46 36.25 5.56
CA LYS A 11 -35.21 35.11 6.42
C LYS A 11 -34.12 34.23 5.78
N MET A 12 -32.93 34.23 6.34
CA MET A 12 -31.92 33.20 6.03
C MET A 12 -32.38 31.94 6.72
N SER A 13 -32.94 31.05 5.91
CA SER A 13 -33.04 29.62 6.26
C SER A 13 -31.64 29.04 6.18
N LEU A 14 -31.06 28.75 7.35
CA LEU A 14 -29.88 27.88 7.41
C LEU A 14 -30.35 26.46 7.00
N ALA A 15 -30.09 26.14 5.75
CA ALA A 15 -30.10 24.75 5.34
C ALA A 15 -28.82 24.11 5.88
N LEU A 16 -28.93 23.42 7.02
CA LEU A 16 -27.94 22.43 7.41
C LEU A 16 -27.94 21.34 6.36
N SER A 17 -26.99 21.41 5.44
CA SER A 17 -26.63 20.26 4.64
C SER A 17 -25.97 19.25 5.60
N LEU A 18 -26.76 18.31 6.06
CA LEU A 18 -26.26 17.04 6.53
C LEU A 18 -25.52 16.43 5.34
N SER A 19 -24.21 16.64 5.30
CA SER A 19 -23.32 15.82 4.48
C SER A 19 -23.47 14.42 5.03
N GLY A 20 -24.36 13.67 4.39
CA GLY A 20 -24.48 12.25 4.61
C GLY A 20 -23.10 11.65 4.40
N VAL A 21 -22.52 11.14 5.48
CA VAL A 21 -21.48 10.13 5.37
C VAL A 21 -22.15 8.97 4.65
N VAL A 22 -21.99 8.94 3.34
CA VAL A 22 -22.23 7.72 2.58
C VAL A 22 -21.14 6.79 3.08
N LEU A 23 -21.51 5.96 4.05
CA LEU A 23 -20.86 4.70 4.27
C LEU A 23 -21.02 3.95 2.96
N LEU A 24 -20.08 4.16 2.04
CA LEU A 24 -19.85 3.24 0.97
C LEU A 24 -19.47 1.95 1.68
N SER A 25 -20.47 1.11 1.91
CA SER A 25 -20.28 -0.29 2.14
C SER A 25 -19.53 -0.80 0.91
N SER A 26 -18.20 -0.72 0.95
CA SER A 26 -17.41 -1.65 0.16
C SER A 26 -18.03 -3.01 0.46
N PRO A 27 -18.45 -3.76 -0.53
CA PRO A 27 -18.76 -5.15 -0.30
C PRO A 27 -17.45 -5.82 0.05
N PHE A 28 -17.07 -5.74 1.34
CA PHE A 28 -16.05 -6.62 1.85
C PHE A 28 -16.58 -8.01 1.60
N MET A 29 -15.91 -8.72 0.70
CA MET A 29 -16.33 -10.03 0.22
C MET A 29 -16.74 -10.88 1.41
N THR A 30 -18.05 -11.13 1.53
CA THR A 30 -18.60 -12.15 2.40
C THR A 30 -17.85 -13.44 2.10
N GLY A 31 -17.31 -14.09 3.12
CA GLY A 31 -16.39 -15.20 3.09
C GLY A 31 -16.39 -16.03 1.80
N HIS A 32 -15.22 -16.29 1.26
CA HIS A 32 -15.08 -17.15 0.10
C HIS A 32 -15.73 -18.51 0.39
N ALA A 33 -16.55 -19.00 -0.54
CA ALA A 33 -17.18 -20.32 -0.46
C ALA A 33 -16.15 -21.45 -0.61
N GLU A 34 -14.95 -21.14 -1.12
CA GLU A 34 -13.87 -22.10 -1.35
C GLU A 34 -12.84 -22.04 -0.24
N ALA A 35 -12.23 -23.20 0.08
CA ALA A 35 -11.13 -23.28 1.01
C ALA A 35 -9.88 -22.58 0.47
N LEU A 36 -9.02 -22.11 1.38
CA LEU A 36 -7.73 -21.56 1.00
C LEU A 36 -6.92 -22.55 0.14
N PRO A 37 -6.22 -22.05 -0.90
CA PRO A 37 -5.26 -22.86 -1.63
C PRO A 37 -4.20 -23.47 -0.71
N GLU A 38 -3.67 -24.62 -1.09
CA GLU A 38 -2.67 -25.34 -0.30
C GLU A 38 -1.45 -24.45 0.01
N GLU A 39 -1.02 -23.65 -0.96
CA GLU A 39 0.13 -22.75 -0.86
C GLU A 39 -0.03 -21.66 0.21
N LEU A 40 -1.26 -21.36 0.61
CA LEU A 40 -1.58 -20.36 1.63
C LEU A 40 -1.96 -20.97 2.99
N ARG A 41 -2.21 -22.26 3.04
CA ARG A 41 -2.54 -22.95 4.30
C ARG A 41 -1.36 -22.90 5.25
N GLY A 42 -1.66 -22.66 6.54
CA GLY A 42 -0.63 -22.56 7.56
C GLY A 42 0.12 -21.23 7.60
N LEU A 43 -0.16 -20.29 6.67
CA LEU A 43 0.47 -18.96 6.67
C LEU A 43 -0.23 -17.93 7.56
N THR A 44 -1.39 -18.27 8.10
CA THR A 44 -2.21 -17.35 8.92
C THR A 44 -1.87 -17.38 10.40
N GLN A 45 -0.95 -18.24 10.80
CA GLN A 45 -0.53 -18.42 12.18
C GLN A 45 0.99 -18.55 12.27
N PRO A 46 1.60 -18.16 13.39
CA PRO A 46 3.00 -18.42 13.63
C PRO A 46 3.32 -19.90 13.55
N PRO A 47 4.55 -20.28 13.18
CA PRO A 47 4.94 -21.69 13.20
C PRO A 47 4.86 -22.27 14.61
N ARG A 48 4.68 -23.58 14.68
CA ARG A 48 4.61 -24.32 15.94
C ARG A 48 5.87 -24.06 16.78
N GLY A 49 5.67 -23.72 18.04
CA GLY A 49 6.75 -23.40 18.97
C GLY A 49 7.19 -21.95 18.98
N PHE A 50 6.64 -21.11 18.09
CA PHE A 50 6.90 -19.66 18.14
C PHE A 50 6.28 -19.06 19.40
N GLN A 51 7.09 -18.34 20.17
CA GLN A 51 6.66 -17.67 21.39
C GLN A 51 6.34 -16.22 21.10
N LEU A 52 5.06 -15.92 20.95
CA LEU A 52 4.59 -14.56 20.72
C LEU A 52 4.74 -13.72 21.98
N ASP A 53 5.36 -12.55 21.82
CA ASP A 53 5.42 -11.51 22.85
C ASP A 53 4.49 -10.36 22.48
N PRO A 54 3.28 -10.30 23.02
CA PRO A 54 2.31 -9.27 22.69
C PRO A 54 2.69 -7.88 23.22
N SER A 55 3.64 -7.78 24.14
CA SER A 55 4.11 -6.52 24.71
C SER A 55 5.20 -5.83 23.87
N ARG A 56 5.72 -6.51 22.85
CA ARG A 56 6.83 -5.97 22.03
C ARG A 56 6.46 -4.71 21.25
N TYR A 57 5.19 -4.59 20.89
CA TYR A 57 4.61 -3.40 20.27
C TYR A 57 3.32 -3.04 20.99
N GLU A 58 3.03 -1.76 21.15
CA GLU A 58 1.75 -1.32 21.69
C GLU A 58 0.62 -1.63 20.70
N SER A 59 -0.47 -2.22 21.18
CA SER A 59 -1.61 -2.54 20.34
C SER A 59 -2.23 -1.29 19.72
N PRO A 60 -2.54 -1.30 18.42
CA PRO A 60 -3.29 -0.21 17.77
C PRO A 60 -4.69 0.00 18.36
N LEU A 61 -5.21 -0.97 19.11
CA LEU A 61 -6.51 -0.86 19.79
C LEU A 61 -6.45 -0.01 21.06
N VAL A 62 -5.26 0.28 21.58
CA VAL A 62 -5.10 1.16 22.74
C VAL A 62 -5.37 2.60 22.34
N GLN A 63 -6.27 3.26 23.06
CA GLN A 63 -6.69 4.63 22.85
C GLN A 63 -5.82 5.60 23.66
N GLU A 64 -5.87 6.90 23.33
CA GLU A 64 -5.08 7.94 24.03
C GLU A 64 -5.40 8.02 25.53
N ASP A 65 -6.65 7.73 25.94
CA ASP A 65 -7.09 7.71 27.33
C ASP A 65 -6.65 6.44 28.10
N GLY A 66 -5.92 5.53 27.43
CA GLY A 66 -5.50 4.26 27.99
C GLY A 66 -6.54 3.14 27.89
N GLY A 67 -7.75 3.45 27.43
CA GLY A 67 -8.78 2.46 27.13
C GLY A 67 -8.45 1.65 25.89
N ARG A 68 -9.21 0.59 25.67
CA ARG A 68 -9.05 -0.31 24.52
C ARG A 68 -10.31 -0.28 23.64
N ALA A 69 -10.14 -0.10 22.34
CA ALA A 69 -11.23 -0.26 21.39
C ALA A 69 -11.63 -1.74 21.35
N ASP A 70 -12.83 -2.06 21.79
CA ASP A 70 -13.35 -3.44 21.94
C ASP A 70 -14.55 -3.73 21.04
N SER A 71 -14.87 -2.80 20.15
CA SER A 71 -15.94 -2.94 19.17
C SER A 71 -15.49 -2.44 17.80
N VAL A 72 -16.17 -2.86 16.76
CA VAL A 72 -15.90 -2.40 15.37
C VAL A 72 -16.05 -0.87 15.30
N ALA A 73 -17.11 -0.30 15.91
CA ALA A 73 -17.33 1.14 15.89
C ALA A 73 -16.18 1.90 16.59
N ALA A 74 -15.75 1.43 17.76
CA ALA A 74 -14.62 2.01 18.48
C ALA A 74 -13.31 1.91 17.69
N TRP A 75 -13.07 0.76 17.07
CA TRP A 75 -11.91 0.57 16.19
C TRP A 75 -11.94 1.53 15.00
N MET A 76 -13.06 1.69 14.33
CA MET A 76 -13.16 2.60 13.17
C MET A 76 -12.85 4.05 13.55
N LYS A 77 -13.22 4.50 14.74
CA LYS A 77 -12.82 5.82 15.27
C LYS A 77 -11.32 5.88 15.54
N GLN A 78 -10.77 4.86 16.17
CA GLN A 78 -9.34 4.75 16.46
C GLN A 78 -8.52 4.68 15.16
N ARG A 79 -8.97 3.90 14.20
CA ARG A 79 -8.37 3.79 12.87
C ARG A 79 -8.25 5.15 12.19
N GLN A 80 -9.31 5.94 12.22
CA GLN A 80 -9.30 7.28 11.62
C GLN A 80 -8.25 8.18 12.28
N LYS A 81 -8.13 8.13 13.60
CA LYS A 81 -7.08 8.87 14.33
C LYS A 81 -5.68 8.40 13.95
N LEU A 82 -5.45 7.10 13.87
CA LEU A 82 -4.16 6.52 13.46
C LEU A 82 -3.79 6.96 12.05
N ARG A 83 -4.73 6.91 11.11
CA ARG A 83 -4.49 7.36 9.73
C ARG A 83 -4.15 8.85 9.70
N GLN A 84 -4.88 9.68 10.39
CA GLN A 84 -4.60 11.13 10.49
C GLN A 84 -3.22 11.39 11.08
N GLN A 85 -2.82 10.68 12.11
CA GLN A 85 -1.49 10.80 12.72
C GLN A 85 -0.39 10.41 11.73
N TRP A 86 -0.55 9.32 10.98
CA TRP A 86 0.40 8.93 9.93
C TRP A 86 0.51 10.01 8.85
N MET A 87 -0.62 10.50 8.35
CA MET A 87 -0.65 11.55 7.32
C MET A 87 -0.03 12.85 7.82
N GLN A 88 -0.29 13.21 9.06
CA GLN A 88 0.27 14.43 9.67
C GLN A 88 1.79 14.35 9.82
N LEU A 89 2.32 13.20 10.24
CA LEU A 89 3.76 12.99 10.39
C LEU A 89 4.48 13.03 9.04
N MET A 90 3.87 12.48 8.00
CA MET A 90 4.50 12.35 6.68
C MET A 90 4.28 13.53 5.76
N GLY A 91 3.35 14.42 6.09
CA GLY A 91 2.96 15.56 5.25
C GLY A 91 1.73 15.29 4.37
N PRO A 92 1.01 16.35 3.99
CA PRO A 92 -0.27 16.21 3.29
C PRO A 92 -0.11 15.74 1.85
N TRP A 93 -1.10 15.01 1.36
CA TRP A 93 -1.24 14.75 -0.06
C TRP A 93 -1.85 15.96 -0.78
N PRO A 94 -1.46 16.22 -2.04
CA PRO A 94 -2.24 17.07 -2.94
C PRO A 94 -3.59 16.43 -3.26
N GLU A 95 -4.43 17.15 -3.99
CA GLU A 95 -5.66 16.58 -4.52
C GLU A 95 -5.39 15.34 -5.38
N LEU A 96 -6.25 14.35 -5.25
CA LEU A 96 -6.21 13.15 -6.08
C LEU A 96 -6.66 13.47 -7.51
N LEU A 97 -6.07 12.77 -8.46
CA LEU A 97 -6.32 12.97 -9.90
C LEU A 97 -7.47 12.05 -10.35
N GLU A 98 -8.69 12.39 -9.97
CA GLU A 98 -9.87 11.53 -10.17
C GLU A 98 -10.29 11.35 -11.64
N HIS A 99 -9.86 12.25 -12.52
CA HIS A 99 -10.25 12.27 -13.94
C HIS A 99 -9.05 12.26 -14.88
N SER A 100 -8.02 11.50 -14.54
CA SER A 100 -6.80 11.38 -15.33
C SER A 100 -6.61 9.92 -15.78
N PRO A 101 -7.20 9.53 -16.91
CA PRO A 101 -7.02 8.18 -17.43
C PRO A 101 -5.59 7.95 -17.92
N LEU A 102 -5.21 6.68 -18.04
CA LEU A 102 -3.94 6.31 -18.66
C LEU A 102 -3.89 6.82 -20.11
N ARG A 103 -2.75 7.38 -20.48
CA ARG A 103 -2.41 7.58 -21.90
C ARG A 103 -1.83 6.27 -22.42
N MET A 104 -2.38 5.74 -23.51
CA MET A 104 -2.06 4.40 -23.98
C MET A 104 -1.55 4.44 -25.41
N GLU A 105 -0.44 3.74 -25.68
CA GLU A 105 0.01 3.41 -27.02
C GLU A 105 -0.72 2.17 -27.54
N ALA A 106 -0.43 1.75 -28.77
CA ALA A 106 -1.01 0.55 -29.36
C ALA A 106 -0.61 -0.71 -28.59
N ALA A 107 -1.57 -1.59 -28.36
CA ALA A 107 -1.33 -2.87 -27.71
C ALA A 107 -0.64 -3.84 -28.69
N ARG A 108 0.30 -4.62 -28.15
CA ARG A 108 1.00 -5.67 -28.88
C ARG A 108 0.71 -7.02 -28.23
N ARG A 109 0.35 -8.01 -29.07
CA ARG A 109 0.17 -9.37 -28.57
C ARG A 109 1.52 -10.02 -28.29
N VAL A 110 1.66 -10.61 -27.11
CA VAL A 110 2.82 -11.39 -26.67
C VAL A 110 2.30 -12.71 -26.07
N ASP A 111 2.57 -13.83 -26.74
CA ASP A 111 2.04 -15.14 -26.35
C ASP A 111 0.49 -15.11 -26.17
N GLN A 112 0.01 -15.23 -24.93
CA GLN A 112 -1.42 -15.29 -24.61
C GLN A 112 -1.91 -14.03 -23.88
N HIS A 113 -1.17 -12.92 -23.98
CA HIS A 113 -1.57 -11.65 -23.39
C HIS A 113 -1.20 -10.49 -24.31
N PHE A 114 -1.65 -9.31 -23.95
CA PHE A 114 -1.29 -8.07 -24.63
C PHE A 114 -0.40 -7.22 -23.70
N GLU A 115 0.64 -6.63 -24.24
CA GLU A 115 1.43 -5.61 -23.57
C GLU A 115 1.23 -4.26 -24.25
N GLN A 116 1.17 -3.22 -23.45
CA GLN A 116 0.87 -1.87 -23.90
C GLN A 116 1.66 -0.87 -23.11
N ARG A 117 2.44 -0.02 -23.79
CA ARG A 117 3.07 1.12 -23.12
C ARG A 117 2.00 2.11 -22.73
N VAL A 118 2.12 2.65 -21.52
CA VAL A 118 1.18 3.63 -20.99
C VAL A 118 1.93 4.76 -20.28
N GLN A 119 1.24 5.87 -20.07
CA GLN A 119 1.68 6.91 -19.17
C GLN A 119 0.60 7.13 -18.10
N LEU A 120 1.06 7.19 -16.86
CA LEU A 120 0.26 7.51 -15.70
C LEU A 120 0.57 8.93 -15.25
N GLN A 121 -0.45 9.73 -14.99
CA GLN A 121 -0.25 10.99 -14.29
C GLN A 121 -0.03 10.69 -12.79
N ALA A 122 1.23 10.79 -12.37
CA ALA A 122 1.63 10.48 -11.00
C ALA A 122 1.21 11.59 -10.02
N SER A 123 1.37 12.85 -10.44
CA SER A 123 0.91 14.04 -9.74
C SER A 123 0.61 15.13 -10.79
N LEU A 124 0.07 16.25 -10.36
CA LEU A 124 -0.30 17.32 -11.26
C LEU A 124 0.91 17.79 -12.10
N GLY A 125 0.77 17.74 -13.42
CA GLY A 125 1.82 18.09 -14.36
C GLY A 125 2.95 17.08 -14.51
N GLN A 126 2.85 15.91 -13.90
CA GLN A 126 3.90 14.91 -13.90
C GLN A 126 3.38 13.55 -14.38
N TRP A 127 3.94 13.07 -15.49
CA TRP A 127 3.59 11.80 -16.11
C TRP A 127 4.77 10.82 -16.00
N ILE A 128 4.48 9.58 -15.68
CA ILE A 128 5.48 8.50 -15.63
C ILE A 128 5.12 7.40 -16.61
N ASP A 129 6.13 6.76 -17.16
CA ASP A 129 5.95 5.62 -18.06
C ASP A 129 5.63 4.36 -17.28
N GLY A 130 4.86 3.48 -17.93
CA GLY A 130 4.52 2.16 -17.39
C GLY A 130 4.14 1.19 -18.49
N TRP A 131 3.80 -0.02 -18.07
CA TRP A 131 3.31 -1.09 -18.92
C TRP A 131 2.01 -1.65 -18.39
N LEU A 132 1.00 -1.72 -19.24
CA LEU A 132 -0.26 -2.41 -18.97
C LEU A 132 -0.21 -3.77 -19.64
N LEU A 133 -0.40 -4.84 -18.87
CA LEU A 133 -0.52 -6.20 -19.38
C LEU A 133 -1.98 -6.65 -19.20
N LEU A 134 -2.59 -7.08 -20.30
CA LEU A 134 -3.98 -7.53 -20.32
C LEU A 134 -4.06 -9.00 -20.74
N PRO A 135 -4.81 -9.85 -20.03
CA PRO A 135 -5.08 -11.21 -20.49
C PRO A 135 -5.89 -11.20 -21.78
N ASP A 136 -5.91 -12.33 -22.46
CA ASP A 136 -6.90 -12.58 -23.53
C ASP A 136 -8.32 -12.51 -22.96
N GLY A 137 -9.27 -12.07 -23.77
CA GLY A 137 -10.68 -12.01 -23.42
C GLY A 137 -11.21 -10.59 -23.29
N GLU A 138 -12.48 -10.51 -22.92
CA GLU A 138 -13.21 -9.24 -22.90
C GLU A 138 -13.05 -8.47 -21.58
N GLY A 139 -12.81 -9.18 -20.47
CA GLY A 139 -12.87 -8.59 -19.14
C GLY A 139 -14.31 -8.28 -18.67
N PRO A 140 -14.53 -7.39 -17.69
CA PRO A 140 -13.46 -6.70 -16.97
C PRO A 140 -12.65 -7.65 -16.10
N PHE A 141 -11.33 -7.47 -16.10
CA PHE A 141 -10.40 -8.31 -15.37
C PHE A 141 -10.14 -7.81 -13.96
N ALA A 142 -9.92 -8.74 -13.04
CA ALA A 142 -9.15 -8.42 -11.82
C ALA A 142 -7.76 -7.93 -12.22
N SER A 143 -7.20 -7.04 -11.46
CA SER A 143 -5.89 -6.44 -11.76
C SER A 143 -5.05 -6.17 -10.52
N VAL A 144 -3.74 -6.05 -10.73
CA VAL A 144 -2.79 -5.70 -9.68
C VAL A 144 -1.89 -4.57 -10.18
N LEU A 145 -1.75 -3.54 -9.36
CA LEU A 145 -0.70 -2.53 -9.53
C LEU A 145 0.61 -3.12 -8.99
N VAL A 146 1.59 -3.25 -9.86
CA VAL A 146 2.93 -3.74 -9.49
C VAL A 146 3.91 -2.57 -9.53
N VAL A 147 4.54 -2.30 -8.41
CA VAL A 147 5.43 -1.17 -8.21
C VAL A 147 6.85 -1.64 -7.92
N PHE A 148 7.83 -1.01 -8.56
CA PHE A 148 9.25 -1.33 -8.40
C PHE A 148 10.12 -0.15 -8.82
N TYR A 149 11.45 -0.31 -8.82
CA TYR A 149 12.38 0.72 -9.31
C TYR A 149 12.05 1.14 -10.75
N ASP A 150 11.78 0.17 -11.60
CA ASP A 150 11.44 0.32 -13.02
C ASP A 150 10.29 -0.63 -13.40
N PRO A 151 9.49 -0.30 -14.42
CA PRO A 151 8.38 -1.17 -14.82
C PRO A 151 8.85 -2.38 -15.63
N GLU A 152 10.02 -2.33 -16.27
CA GLU A 152 10.53 -3.40 -17.14
C GLU A 152 10.84 -4.67 -16.35
N THR A 153 11.34 -4.54 -15.14
CA THR A 153 11.57 -5.70 -14.26
C THR A 153 10.29 -6.47 -14.01
N SER A 154 9.20 -5.76 -13.73
CA SER A 154 7.90 -6.36 -13.39
C SER A 154 7.24 -7.09 -14.55
N ILE A 155 7.62 -6.81 -15.77
CA ILE A 155 7.09 -7.47 -16.98
C ILE A 155 8.09 -8.44 -17.64
N GLY A 156 9.17 -8.78 -16.94
CA GLY A 156 10.12 -9.80 -17.39
C GLY A 156 11.12 -9.33 -18.45
N LYS A 157 11.32 -8.02 -18.62
CA LYS A 157 12.29 -7.45 -19.58
C LYS A 157 13.69 -7.20 -18.97
N ARG A 158 13.92 -7.68 -17.76
CA ARG A 158 15.20 -7.59 -17.06
C ARG A 158 15.66 -9.00 -16.64
N PRO A 159 16.31 -9.76 -17.53
CA PRO A 159 16.72 -11.14 -17.25
C PRO A 159 17.78 -11.27 -16.15
N ASP A 160 18.50 -10.19 -15.85
CA ASP A 160 19.45 -10.08 -14.73
C ASP A 160 18.76 -10.01 -13.34
N LYS A 161 17.43 -9.88 -13.30
CA LYS A 161 16.63 -9.82 -12.08
C LYS A 161 15.52 -10.88 -12.09
N PRO A 162 15.89 -12.17 -12.03
CA PRO A 162 14.90 -13.25 -12.12
C PRO A 162 13.96 -13.27 -10.91
N GLY A 163 12.74 -13.73 -11.14
CA GLY A 163 11.73 -13.93 -10.10
C GLY A 163 11.00 -12.65 -9.67
N ARG A 164 11.40 -11.48 -10.12
CA ARG A 164 10.77 -10.19 -9.79
C ARG A 164 9.71 -9.74 -10.79
N ASP A 165 9.46 -10.56 -11.79
CA ASP A 165 8.51 -10.32 -12.88
C ASP A 165 7.04 -10.61 -12.48
N PHE A 166 6.62 -10.05 -11.36
CA PHE A 166 5.29 -10.29 -10.79
C PHE A 166 4.16 -9.94 -11.77
N GLY A 167 4.32 -8.85 -12.52
CA GLY A 167 3.32 -8.41 -13.48
C GLY A 167 3.13 -9.42 -14.62
N LEU A 168 4.23 -9.95 -15.15
CA LEU A 168 4.18 -10.99 -16.18
C LEU A 168 3.57 -12.28 -15.65
N GLN A 169 3.99 -12.73 -14.49
CA GLN A 169 3.48 -13.97 -13.89
C GLN A 169 1.96 -13.86 -13.58
N LEU A 170 1.50 -12.71 -13.10
CA LEU A 170 0.07 -12.47 -12.83
C LEU A 170 -0.77 -12.47 -14.10
N VAL A 171 -0.31 -11.80 -15.19
CA VAL A 171 -1.09 -11.79 -16.43
C VAL A 171 -1.19 -13.18 -17.06
N GLN A 172 -0.17 -14.02 -16.90
CA GLN A 172 -0.21 -15.41 -17.31
C GLN A 172 -1.24 -16.24 -16.53
N GLN A 173 -1.68 -15.75 -15.39
CA GLN A 173 -2.75 -16.34 -14.56
C GLN A 173 -4.13 -15.69 -14.79
N GLY A 174 -4.25 -14.83 -15.78
CA GLY A 174 -5.50 -14.18 -16.12
C GLY A 174 -5.82 -12.91 -15.32
N ILE A 175 -4.83 -12.35 -14.61
CA ILE A 175 -4.95 -11.11 -13.85
C ILE A 175 -4.18 -10.01 -14.58
N ALA A 176 -4.88 -8.94 -14.96
CA ALA A 176 -4.23 -7.79 -15.60
C ALA A 176 -3.27 -7.09 -14.63
N THR A 177 -2.23 -6.45 -15.16
CA THR A 177 -1.27 -5.71 -14.32
C THR A 177 -0.95 -4.35 -14.92
N LEU A 178 -0.94 -3.33 -14.07
CA LEU A 178 -0.30 -2.05 -14.37
C LEU A 178 1.04 -2.02 -13.64
N ASN A 179 2.11 -1.83 -14.40
CA ASN A 179 3.48 -1.91 -13.89
C ASN A 179 4.12 -0.53 -14.03
N ILE A 180 4.51 0.06 -12.91
CA ILE A 180 5.10 1.41 -12.86
C ILE A 180 6.42 1.40 -12.10
N GLY A 181 7.22 2.42 -12.35
CA GLY A 181 8.51 2.63 -11.71
C GLY A 181 8.56 3.91 -10.90
N THR A 182 9.73 4.18 -10.34
CA THR A 182 10.00 5.36 -9.55
C THR A 182 9.79 6.63 -10.36
N PRO A 183 9.00 7.60 -9.87
CA PRO A 183 8.92 8.92 -10.52
C PRO A 183 10.30 9.57 -10.63
N GLY A 184 10.68 9.98 -11.85
CA GLY A 184 12.01 10.53 -12.15
C GLY A 184 13.11 9.49 -12.35
N GLY A 185 12.84 8.21 -12.14
CA GLY A 185 13.76 7.10 -12.40
C GLY A 185 14.85 6.89 -11.35
N ASP A 186 14.92 7.73 -10.32
CA ASP A 186 15.91 7.64 -9.24
C ASP A 186 15.22 7.45 -7.88
N ALA A 187 15.28 6.24 -7.34
CA ALA A 187 14.65 5.93 -6.06
C ALA A 187 15.33 6.64 -4.87
N TRP A 188 16.59 7.07 -5.01
CA TRP A 188 17.29 7.85 -4.00
C TRP A 188 16.78 9.27 -3.89
N ASN A 189 16.34 9.82 -5.00
CA ASN A 189 15.85 11.18 -5.10
C ASN A 189 14.65 11.20 -6.05
N PRO A 190 13.51 10.63 -5.62
CA PRO A 190 12.33 10.57 -6.46
C PRO A 190 11.84 11.97 -6.81
N ASP A 191 11.36 12.11 -8.02
CA ASP A 191 10.76 13.39 -8.46
C ASP A 191 9.36 13.51 -7.85
N LYS A 192 9.28 14.31 -6.81
CA LYS A 192 8.03 14.64 -6.12
C LYS A 192 7.40 15.96 -6.61
N GLY A 193 8.03 16.64 -7.57
CA GLY A 193 7.58 17.99 -7.96
C GLY A 193 7.48 18.91 -6.74
N GLU A 194 6.35 19.58 -6.59
CA GLU A 194 6.08 20.50 -5.47
C GLU A 194 5.50 19.81 -4.22
N VAL A 195 5.37 18.49 -4.23
CA VAL A 195 4.79 17.74 -3.10
C VAL A 195 5.75 17.71 -1.92
N ARG A 196 5.25 18.11 -0.75
CA ARG A 196 6.05 18.23 0.49
C ARG A 196 5.98 17.02 1.39
N ALA A 197 5.24 15.97 1.01
CA ALA A 197 5.15 14.74 1.76
C ALA A 197 6.47 13.95 1.72
N GLN A 198 6.67 13.10 2.73
CA GLN A 198 7.76 12.12 2.72
C GLN A 198 7.68 11.22 1.48
N PRO A 199 8.79 10.75 0.94
CA PRO A 199 8.79 9.93 -0.29
C PRO A 199 7.87 8.72 -0.24
N LEU A 200 7.83 7.95 0.84
CA LEU A 200 6.91 6.81 0.94
C LEU A 200 5.44 7.22 0.94
N SER A 201 5.11 8.35 1.54
CA SER A 201 3.75 8.90 1.46
C SER A 201 3.43 9.38 0.04
N TYR A 202 4.37 10.02 -0.63
CA TYR A 202 4.24 10.40 -2.04
C TYR A 202 4.04 9.18 -2.94
N TYR A 203 4.81 8.11 -2.73
CA TYR A 203 4.60 6.86 -3.47
C TYR A 203 3.19 6.29 -3.26
N ALA A 204 2.67 6.35 -2.05
CA ALA A 204 1.29 5.95 -1.78
C ALA A 204 0.26 6.84 -2.52
N TYR A 205 0.53 8.13 -2.60
CA TYR A 205 -0.27 9.08 -3.38
C TYR A 205 -0.25 8.73 -4.88
N VAL A 206 0.92 8.43 -5.44
CA VAL A 206 1.05 7.97 -6.83
C VAL A 206 0.27 6.67 -7.06
N ALA A 207 0.35 5.74 -6.13
CA ALA A 207 -0.41 4.48 -6.20
C ALA A 207 -1.93 4.72 -6.14
N ALA A 208 -2.39 5.67 -5.34
CA ALA A 208 -3.81 6.06 -5.31
C ALA A 208 -4.27 6.64 -6.65
N ASN A 209 -3.46 7.48 -7.28
CA ASN A 209 -3.73 8.00 -8.64
C ASN A 209 -3.70 6.87 -9.68
N ALA A 210 -2.79 5.90 -9.53
CA ALA A 210 -2.76 4.72 -10.39
C ALA A 210 -4.04 3.89 -10.24
N TRP A 211 -4.51 3.69 -9.00
CA TRP A 211 -5.78 3.01 -8.74
C TRP A 211 -6.94 3.72 -9.44
N LEU A 212 -7.01 5.05 -9.32
CA LEU A 212 -8.05 5.85 -9.98
C LEU A 212 -8.01 5.72 -11.51
N ALA A 213 -6.83 5.72 -12.10
CA ALA A 213 -6.66 5.51 -13.54
C ALA A 213 -7.06 4.08 -13.95
N MET A 214 -6.68 3.06 -13.17
CA MET A 214 -7.09 1.67 -13.42
C MET A 214 -8.61 1.50 -13.31
N ALA A 215 -9.24 2.13 -12.33
CA ALA A 215 -10.69 2.08 -12.13
C ALA A 215 -11.48 2.69 -13.29
N GLN A 216 -10.87 3.58 -14.06
CA GLN A 216 -11.48 4.20 -15.25
C GLN A 216 -11.28 3.38 -16.53
N HIS A 217 -10.43 2.36 -16.49
CA HIS A 217 -10.15 1.53 -17.66
C HIS A 217 -11.29 0.53 -17.90
N ALA A 218 -11.84 0.51 -19.11
CA ALA A 218 -13.01 -0.30 -19.44
C ALA A 218 -12.82 -1.81 -19.24
N LYS A 219 -11.59 -2.30 -19.36
CA LYS A 219 -11.28 -3.72 -19.19
C LYS A 219 -10.86 -4.13 -17.77
N LEU A 220 -10.83 -3.21 -16.83
CA LEU A 220 -10.44 -3.50 -15.45
C LEU A 220 -11.62 -3.34 -14.51
N ASN A 221 -11.80 -4.31 -13.60
CA ASN A 221 -12.84 -4.24 -12.59
C ASN A 221 -12.36 -3.40 -11.39
N PRO A 222 -12.98 -2.24 -11.12
CA PRO A 222 -12.55 -1.37 -10.03
C PRO A 222 -12.68 -1.96 -8.62
N GLU A 223 -13.50 -3.00 -8.47
CA GLU A 223 -13.67 -3.69 -7.18
C GLU A 223 -12.61 -4.77 -6.93
N GLN A 224 -11.78 -5.08 -7.91
CA GLN A 224 -10.82 -6.18 -7.89
C GLN A 224 -9.42 -5.69 -8.28
N ILE A 225 -8.96 -4.61 -7.64
CA ILE A 225 -7.62 -4.05 -7.87
C ILE A 225 -6.77 -4.27 -6.63
N GLY A 226 -5.71 -5.06 -6.78
CA GLY A 226 -4.70 -5.27 -5.74
C GLY A 226 -3.43 -4.45 -5.98
N VAL A 227 -2.49 -4.55 -5.06
CA VAL A 227 -1.15 -3.93 -5.18
C VAL A 227 -0.08 -4.88 -4.67
N ALA A 228 1.06 -4.90 -5.33
CA ALA A 228 2.18 -5.76 -4.97
C ALA A 228 3.52 -5.10 -5.29
N GLY A 229 4.56 -5.51 -4.57
CA GLY A 229 5.92 -5.11 -4.86
C GLY A 229 6.94 -5.92 -4.08
N HIS A 230 8.17 -5.93 -4.58
CA HIS A 230 9.31 -6.59 -3.96
C HIS A 230 10.29 -5.56 -3.40
N SER A 231 10.83 -5.81 -2.21
CA SER A 231 11.88 -4.98 -1.60
C SER A 231 11.43 -3.51 -1.47
N TYR A 232 12.08 -2.59 -2.15
CA TYR A 232 11.64 -1.20 -2.29
C TYR A 232 10.19 -1.10 -2.75
N GLY A 233 9.80 -1.89 -3.76
CA GLY A 233 8.41 -1.97 -4.21
C GLY A 233 7.46 -2.52 -3.14
N GLY A 234 7.95 -3.37 -2.25
CA GLY A 234 7.19 -3.86 -1.11
C GLY A 234 6.90 -2.77 -0.07
N LYS A 235 7.87 -1.88 0.19
CA LYS A 235 7.63 -0.68 1.01
C LYS A 235 6.57 0.22 0.39
N TRP A 236 6.69 0.46 -0.90
CA TRP A 236 5.71 1.24 -1.67
C TRP A 236 4.31 0.63 -1.59
N ALA A 237 4.18 -0.67 -1.88
CA ALA A 237 2.90 -1.37 -1.85
C ALA A 237 2.26 -1.37 -0.45
N LEU A 238 3.05 -1.52 0.60
CA LEU A 238 2.60 -1.47 1.98
C LEU A 238 1.96 -0.12 2.32
N PHE A 239 2.68 0.96 2.06
CA PHE A 239 2.17 2.32 2.30
C PHE A 239 0.97 2.64 1.42
N ALA A 240 0.99 2.20 0.15
CA ALA A 240 -0.13 2.37 -0.77
C ALA A 240 -1.41 1.74 -0.24
N ALA A 241 -1.36 0.47 0.16
CA ALA A 241 -2.53 -0.24 0.68
C ALA A 241 -3.02 0.32 2.02
N ALA A 242 -2.10 0.72 2.90
CA ALA A 242 -2.46 1.29 4.20
C ALA A 242 -3.11 2.66 4.08
N LEU A 243 -2.65 3.51 3.17
CA LEU A 243 -3.10 4.90 3.04
C LEU A 243 -4.19 5.09 1.99
N TRP A 244 -4.42 4.11 1.11
CA TRP A 244 -5.50 4.11 0.14
C TRP A 244 -6.38 2.88 0.32
N ASP A 245 -7.55 3.07 0.89
CA ASP A 245 -8.45 1.99 1.34
C ASP A 245 -9.05 1.16 0.20
N ARG A 246 -8.91 1.58 -1.05
CA ARG A 246 -9.60 0.95 -2.18
C ARG A 246 -8.81 -0.16 -2.85
N PHE A 247 -7.56 -0.39 -2.49
CA PHE A 247 -6.87 -1.61 -2.88
C PHE A 247 -7.51 -2.82 -2.18
N ALA A 248 -7.98 -3.78 -2.96
CA ALA A 248 -8.74 -4.92 -2.44
C ALA A 248 -7.87 -5.98 -1.75
N ALA A 249 -6.60 -6.06 -2.08
CA ALA A 249 -5.63 -6.99 -1.49
C ALA A 249 -4.21 -6.46 -1.72
N VAL A 250 -3.29 -6.83 -0.85
CA VAL A 250 -1.89 -6.42 -0.95
C VAL A 250 -0.93 -7.56 -0.65
N ALA A 251 0.11 -7.69 -1.46
CA ALA A 251 1.22 -8.60 -1.22
C ALA A 251 2.54 -7.82 -1.24
N VAL A 252 3.34 -7.97 -0.20
CA VAL A 252 4.64 -7.33 -0.05
C VAL A 252 5.73 -8.38 0.10
N SER A 253 6.75 -8.31 -0.74
CA SER A 253 7.84 -9.27 -0.78
C SER A 253 9.08 -8.68 -0.11
N ASP A 254 9.32 -9.11 1.10
CA ASP A 254 10.51 -8.86 1.93
C ASP A 254 10.94 -7.37 2.04
N PRO A 255 10.00 -6.44 2.32
CA PRO A 255 10.34 -5.03 2.37
C PRO A 255 11.01 -4.58 3.69
N GLY A 256 10.94 -5.38 4.74
CA GLY A 256 11.16 -4.96 6.11
C GLY A 256 9.90 -4.30 6.68
N ILE A 257 9.02 -5.07 7.30
CA ILE A 257 7.69 -4.58 7.73
C ILE A 257 7.67 -3.88 9.09
N VAL A 258 8.83 -3.71 9.72
CA VAL A 258 8.99 -2.94 10.96
C VAL A 258 10.23 -2.06 10.89
N PHE A 259 10.35 -1.11 11.78
CA PHE A 259 11.56 -0.30 11.94
C PHE A 259 12.64 -1.12 12.69
N ASP A 260 13.50 -1.74 11.94
CA ASP A 260 14.56 -2.62 12.48
C ASP A 260 15.95 -2.01 12.22
N GLU A 261 16.44 -1.26 13.19
CA GLU A 261 17.76 -0.58 13.10
C GLU A 261 18.95 -1.54 13.33
N THR A 262 18.70 -2.82 13.50
CA THR A 262 19.77 -3.83 13.50
C THR A 262 20.15 -4.28 12.09
N ARG A 263 19.37 -3.91 11.08
CA ARG A 263 19.50 -4.33 9.70
C ARG A 263 19.56 -3.12 8.76
N PRO A 264 20.70 -2.88 8.07
CA PRO A 264 20.86 -1.68 7.23
C PRO A 264 19.89 -1.64 6.04
N ASN A 265 19.41 -2.78 5.56
CA ASN A 265 18.54 -2.86 4.40
C ASN A 265 17.06 -2.54 4.70
N VAL A 266 16.66 -2.50 5.96
CA VAL A 266 15.31 -2.07 6.36
C VAL A 266 15.11 -0.57 6.11
N ASN A 267 16.06 0.24 6.48
CA ASN A 267 16.40 1.61 6.08
C ASN A 267 15.28 2.66 5.90
N TYR A 268 14.23 2.63 6.68
CA TYR A 268 13.15 3.65 6.66
C TYR A 268 13.63 5.06 7.04
N TRP A 269 14.79 5.15 7.68
CA TRP A 269 15.45 6.39 8.08
C TRP A 269 16.12 7.13 6.91
N GLU A 270 16.21 6.53 5.74
CA GLU A 270 16.83 7.15 4.58
C GLU A 270 15.97 8.30 4.03
N PRO A 271 16.58 9.35 3.44
CA PRO A 271 15.83 10.51 2.91
C PRO A 271 14.84 10.17 1.81
N TRP A 272 15.00 9.05 1.15
CA TRP A 272 14.10 8.57 0.09
C TRP A 272 12.91 7.75 0.60
N TYR A 273 12.81 7.58 1.92
CA TYR A 273 11.68 6.89 2.55
C TYR A 273 10.91 7.80 3.52
N LEU A 274 11.36 7.90 4.76
CA LEU A 274 10.73 8.68 5.82
C LEU A 274 11.68 9.67 6.50
N GLY A 275 12.95 9.66 6.11
CA GLY A 275 13.98 10.54 6.66
C GLY A 275 14.20 11.85 5.90
N TRP A 276 13.38 12.12 4.89
CA TRP A 276 13.53 13.35 4.10
C TRP A 276 13.26 14.59 4.97
N ASP A 277 14.22 15.52 4.92
CA ASP A 277 14.15 16.82 5.58
C ASP A 277 14.81 17.85 4.66
N PRO A 278 14.04 18.79 4.10
CA PRO A 278 14.61 19.79 3.17
C PRO A 278 15.59 20.76 3.84
N GLU A 279 15.56 20.88 5.16
CA GLU A 279 16.43 21.78 5.94
C GLU A 279 17.77 21.15 6.30
N THR A 280 17.93 19.84 6.15
CA THR A 280 19.14 19.13 6.51
C THR A 280 19.65 18.27 5.38
N THR A 281 20.97 18.08 5.32
CA THR A 281 21.61 17.14 4.43
C THR A 281 22.06 15.93 5.23
N ARG A 282 21.51 14.75 4.91
CA ARG A 282 21.97 13.51 5.50
C ARG A 282 23.25 13.05 4.80
N PRO A 283 24.39 12.95 5.51
CA PRO A 283 25.69 12.79 4.86
C PRO A 283 25.97 11.38 4.34
N ALA A 284 25.40 10.34 4.94
CA ALA A 284 25.72 8.96 4.57
C ALA A 284 24.57 7.99 4.79
N ARG A 285 24.58 6.89 4.04
CA ARG A 285 23.74 5.72 4.30
C ARG A 285 24.21 5.01 5.56
N GLY A 286 23.33 4.29 6.19
CA GLY A 286 23.65 3.42 7.29
C GLY A 286 22.67 3.55 8.44
N ILE A 287 22.85 2.67 9.40
CA ILE A 287 22.02 2.63 10.60
C ILE A 287 22.18 3.92 11.39
N PRO A 288 21.10 4.50 11.93
CA PRO A 288 21.18 5.71 12.72
C PRO A 288 22.13 5.58 13.92
N SER A 289 22.87 6.63 14.18
CA SER A 289 23.82 6.76 15.28
C SER A 289 23.94 8.23 15.69
N ASP A 290 24.73 8.52 16.73
CA ASP A 290 25.00 9.90 17.13
C ASP A 290 25.67 10.71 16.01
N GLN A 291 26.48 10.05 15.17
CA GLN A 291 27.16 10.67 14.03
C GLN A 291 26.27 10.69 12.77
N ASN A 292 25.20 9.91 12.74
CA ASN A 292 24.24 9.84 11.65
C ASN A 292 22.81 9.84 12.22
N PRO A 293 22.36 10.98 12.77
CA PRO A 293 21.11 11.04 13.51
C PRO A 293 19.90 10.82 12.59
N ARG A 294 18.82 10.34 13.17
CA ARG A 294 17.54 10.24 12.50
C ARG A 294 17.06 11.62 12.06
N THR A 295 16.42 11.70 10.90
CA THR A 295 15.88 12.94 10.34
C THR A 295 14.44 12.73 9.87
N GLY A 296 13.76 13.81 9.50
CA GLY A 296 12.43 13.80 8.92
C GLY A 296 11.35 13.18 9.80
N ALA A 297 10.35 12.59 9.16
CA ALA A 297 9.24 11.93 9.85
C ALA A 297 9.70 10.70 10.65
N TYR A 298 10.70 9.99 10.18
CA TYR A 298 11.24 8.82 10.87
C TYR A 298 11.71 9.18 12.30
N ARG A 299 12.41 10.30 12.46
CA ARG A 299 12.84 10.79 13.79
C ARG A 299 11.64 10.97 14.71
N LEU A 300 10.60 11.65 14.25
CA LEU A 300 9.38 11.90 15.02
C LEU A 300 8.65 10.60 15.39
N MET A 301 8.58 9.67 14.46
CA MET A 301 7.96 8.36 14.70
C MET A 301 8.69 7.58 15.80
N ARG A 302 10.01 7.58 15.76
CA ARG A 302 10.81 6.90 16.81
C ARG A 302 10.69 7.58 18.16
N GLU A 303 10.69 8.90 18.22
CA GLU A 303 10.47 9.66 19.46
C GLU A 303 9.08 9.39 20.07
N GLN A 304 8.07 9.14 19.25
CA GLN A 304 6.72 8.79 19.67
C GLN A 304 6.50 7.29 19.88
N ASN A 305 7.54 6.49 19.78
CA ASN A 305 7.49 5.03 19.85
C ASN A 305 6.47 4.42 18.84
N ARG A 306 6.38 5.00 17.65
CA ARG A 306 5.50 4.55 16.58
C ARG A 306 6.25 3.61 15.65
N ASP A 307 5.58 2.53 15.25
CA ASP A 307 6.13 1.57 14.30
C ASP A 307 5.06 1.14 13.28
N LEU A 308 5.49 0.39 12.27
CA LEU A 308 4.68 0.03 11.11
C LEU A 308 3.52 -0.92 11.42
N HIS A 309 3.49 -1.56 12.58
CA HIS A 309 2.35 -2.41 12.97
C HIS A 309 1.03 -1.60 13.02
N THR A 310 1.08 -0.31 13.33
CA THR A 310 -0.09 0.56 13.26
C THR A 310 -0.48 0.91 11.83
N LEU A 311 0.49 0.94 10.92
CA LEU A 311 0.22 1.09 9.48
C LEU A 311 -0.42 -0.18 8.91
N HIS A 312 0.08 -1.37 9.26
CA HIS A 312 -0.54 -2.65 8.88
C HIS A 312 -2.01 -2.70 9.30
N ALA A 313 -2.31 -2.20 10.48
CA ALA A 313 -3.67 -2.15 11.01
C ALA A 313 -4.66 -1.40 10.11
N LEU A 314 -4.19 -0.42 9.36
CA LEU A 314 -5.02 0.33 8.40
C LEU A 314 -5.43 -0.51 7.19
N ILE A 315 -4.74 -1.63 6.93
CA ILE A 315 -5.08 -2.55 5.84
C ILE A 315 -6.28 -3.43 6.22
N ALA A 316 -6.41 -3.81 7.48
CA ALA A 316 -7.51 -4.66 7.93
C ALA A 316 -8.89 -4.03 7.61
N PRO A 317 -9.89 -4.80 7.12
CA PRO A 317 -9.91 -6.26 7.02
C PRO A 317 -9.47 -6.81 5.64
N ARG A 318 -8.82 -6.01 4.82
CA ARG A 318 -8.39 -6.44 3.49
C ARG A 318 -7.26 -7.47 3.59
N PRO A 319 -7.22 -8.47 2.70
CA PRO A 319 -6.18 -9.48 2.69
C PRO A 319 -4.78 -8.89 2.54
N PHE A 320 -3.86 -9.37 3.37
CA PHE A 320 -2.49 -8.88 3.46
C PHE A 320 -1.52 -10.06 3.52
N LEU A 321 -0.69 -10.20 2.49
CA LEU A 321 0.34 -11.23 2.38
C LEU A 321 1.74 -10.61 2.54
N VAL A 322 2.51 -11.12 3.48
CA VAL A 322 3.93 -10.82 3.62
C VAL A 322 4.74 -12.04 3.20
N LEU A 323 5.50 -11.89 2.12
CA LEU A 323 6.44 -12.90 1.63
C LEU A 323 7.81 -12.59 2.25
N GLY A 324 8.05 -13.10 3.45
CA GLY A 324 9.24 -12.79 4.22
C GLY A 324 10.49 -13.51 3.74
N GLY A 325 11.61 -12.86 3.91
CA GLY A 325 12.93 -13.36 3.63
C GLY A 325 13.92 -12.85 4.67
N SER A 326 15.12 -12.50 4.25
CA SER A 326 16.16 -11.99 5.16
C SER A 326 15.80 -10.69 5.86
N GLU A 327 14.95 -9.85 5.25
CA GLU A 327 14.50 -8.58 5.85
C GLU A 327 13.31 -8.75 6.78
N ASP A 328 12.50 -9.76 6.56
CA ASP A 328 11.32 -10.08 7.37
C ASP A 328 11.36 -11.53 7.88
N PRO A 329 12.20 -11.80 8.89
CA PRO A 329 12.26 -13.11 9.51
C PRO A 329 11.02 -13.41 10.38
N VAL A 330 10.93 -14.63 10.90
CA VAL A 330 9.76 -15.14 11.63
C VAL A 330 9.33 -14.28 12.81
N ASP A 331 10.24 -13.57 13.45
CA ASP A 331 9.91 -12.68 14.56
C ASP A 331 9.03 -11.50 14.19
N ARG A 332 8.81 -11.23 12.90
CA ARG A 332 7.82 -10.23 12.44
C ARG A 332 6.39 -10.59 12.85
N TRP A 333 6.13 -11.83 13.28
CA TRP A 333 4.86 -12.19 13.89
C TRP A 333 4.53 -11.35 15.12
N HIS A 334 5.53 -10.87 15.87
CA HIS A 334 5.30 -9.95 17.00
C HIS A 334 4.59 -8.66 16.59
N ALA A 335 4.80 -8.21 15.37
CA ALA A 335 4.07 -7.05 14.81
C ALA A 335 2.76 -7.47 14.14
N LEU A 336 2.79 -8.51 13.32
CA LEU A 336 1.64 -8.92 12.50
C LEU A 336 0.45 -9.43 13.30
N HIS A 337 0.67 -10.03 14.50
CA HIS A 337 -0.43 -10.50 15.32
C HIS A 337 -1.42 -9.40 15.70
N HIS A 338 -0.98 -8.14 15.79
CA HIS A 338 -1.86 -7.01 16.06
C HIS A 338 -2.89 -6.81 14.95
N THR A 339 -2.49 -6.97 13.70
CA THR A 339 -3.42 -6.90 12.57
C THR A 339 -4.32 -8.15 12.51
N VAL A 340 -3.82 -9.32 12.90
CA VAL A 340 -4.66 -10.52 13.07
C VAL A 340 -5.77 -10.28 14.10
N GLU A 341 -5.46 -9.69 15.25
CA GLU A 341 -6.44 -9.37 16.29
C GLU A 341 -7.50 -8.38 15.81
N ILE A 342 -7.09 -7.36 15.05
CA ILE A 342 -8.02 -6.39 14.49
C ILE A 342 -8.97 -7.05 13.49
N ASN A 343 -8.45 -7.93 12.63
CA ASN A 343 -9.30 -8.70 11.73
C ASN A 343 -10.32 -9.55 12.48
N ARG A 344 -9.91 -10.20 13.57
CA ARG A 344 -10.83 -10.98 14.41
C ARG A 344 -11.92 -10.10 15.04
N LEU A 345 -11.54 -8.94 15.55
CA LEU A 345 -12.49 -7.96 16.08
C LEU A 345 -13.54 -7.57 15.02
N MET A 346 -13.12 -7.46 13.76
CA MET A 346 -13.99 -7.14 12.63
C MET A 346 -14.75 -8.37 12.08
N GLY A 347 -14.59 -9.54 12.69
CA GLY A 347 -15.26 -10.78 12.29
C GLY A 347 -14.60 -11.52 11.12
N HIS A 348 -13.32 -11.29 10.87
CA HIS A 348 -12.58 -11.92 9.80
C HIS A 348 -11.41 -12.77 10.33
N GLU A 349 -11.35 -14.00 9.88
CA GLU A 349 -10.20 -14.87 10.01
C GLU A 349 -9.45 -14.96 8.67
N GLU A 350 -8.23 -15.47 8.68
CA GLU A 350 -7.46 -15.78 7.48
C GLU A 350 -7.34 -14.60 6.50
N ARG A 351 -6.96 -13.44 7.04
CA ARG A 351 -6.70 -12.22 6.25
C ARG A 351 -5.25 -11.78 6.26
N VAL A 352 -4.45 -12.21 7.22
CA VAL A 352 -3.03 -11.94 7.35
C VAL A 352 -2.25 -13.22 7.08
N PHE A 353 -1.37 -13.19 6.10
CA PHE A 353 -0.56 -14.33 5.66
C PHE A 353 0.91 -13.94 5.75
N PHE A 354 1.72 -14.81 6.33
CA PHE A 354 3.16 -14.58 6.42
C PHE A 354 3.91 -15.87 6.11
N SER A 355 4.75 -15.82 5.08
CA SER A 355 5.62 -16.91 4.69
C SER A 355 7.09 -16.54 4.88
N GLN A 356 7.96 -17.54 4.80
CA GLN A 356 9.39 -17.41 5.05
C GLN A 356 10.20 -18.03 3.91
N ARG A 357 11.30 -17.38 3.57
CA ARG A 357 12.36 -17.92 2.70
C ARG A 357 13.72 -17.48 3.24
N PRO A 358 14.82 -18.20 2.94
CA PRO A 358 16.13 -17.91 3.51
C PRO A 358 16.71 -16.57 3.09
N GLY A 359 16.55 -16.17 1.83
CA GLY A 359 17.16 -14.99 1.25
C GLY A 359 16.17 -13.88 0.95
N HIS A 360 16.70 -12.78 0.42
CA HIS A 360 15.89 -11.62 0.04
C HIS A 360 15.20 -11.81 -1.31
N ALA A 361 15.86 -12.43 -2.27
CA ALA A 361 15.31 -12.62 -3.61
C ALA A 361 14.03 -13.49 -3.59
N PRO A 362 13.03 -13.17 -4.42
CA PRO A 362 11.87 -14.04 -4.61
C PRO A 362 12.28 -15.44 -5.05
N THR A 363 11.51 -16.43 -4.63
CA THR A 363 11.67 -17.83 -5.03
C THR A 363 10.45 -18.29 -5.83
N THR A 364 10.56 -19.42 -6.51
CA THR A 364 9.40 -20.03 -7.17
C THR A 364 8.26 -20.26 -6.20
N GLN A 365 8.56 -20.75 -4.99
CA GLN A 365 7.55 -20.97 -3.95
C GLN A 365 6.89 -19.66 -3.50
N SER A 366 7.67 -18.62 -3.23
CA SER A 366 7.09 -17.34 -2.80
C SER A 366 6.25 -16.71 -3.90
N ASN A 367 6.66 -16.86 -5.16
CA ASN A 367 5.88 -16.37 -6.30
C ASN A 367 4.57 -17.17 -6.47
N ASP A 368 4.58 -18.48 -6.29
CA ASP A 368 3.36 -19.29 -6.27
C ASP A 368 2.38 -18.84 -5.18
N GLN A 369 2.88 -18.52 -4.01
CA GLN A 369 2.06 -17.97 -2.93
C GLN A 369 1.42 -16.64 -3.32
N LEU A 370 2.18 -15.74 -3.95
CA LEU A 370 1.67 -14.48 -4.45
C LEU A 370 0.57 -14.67 -5.50
N LEU A 371 0.79 -15.56 -6.47
CA LEU A 371 -0.17 -15.84 -7.53
C LEU A 371 -1.47 -16.44 -6.99
N LYS A 372 -1.37 -17.44 -6.10
CA LYS A 372 -2.53 -18.08 -5.46
C LYS A 372 -3.30 -17.10 -4.57
N PHE A 373 -2.59 -16.21 -3.88
CA PHE A 373 -3.19 -15.16 -3.06
C PHE A 373 -4.08 -14.23 -3.88
N PHE A 374 -3.57 -13.68 -4.96
CA PHE A 374 -4.36 -12.77 -5.80
C PHE A 374 -5.46 -13.49 -6.56
N LYS A 375 -5.24 -14.71 -7.03
CA LYS A 375 -6.31 -15.52 -7.63
C LYS A 375 -7.46 -15.75 -6.65
N TYR A 376 -7.13 -16.10 -5.42
CA TYR A 376 -8.14 -16.40 -4.40
C TYR A 376 -8.94 -15.16 -3.98
N PHE A 377 -8.28 -14.03 -3.77
CA PHE A 377 -8.94 -12.83 -3.24
C PHE A 377 -9.48 -11.87 -4.30
N LEU A 378 -9.02 -11.94 -5.54
CA LEU A 378 -9.46 -11.05 -6.61
C LEU A 378 -10.33 -11.70 -7.68
N GLN A 379 -10.41 -13.01 -7.73
CA GLN A 379 -11.17 -13.74 -8.76
C GLN A 379 -12.37 -14.55 -8.21
#